data_c4676345e5afd950a5375ccd5e5dcd86
#
_entry.id   c4676345e5afd950a5375ccd5e5dcd86
#
_cell.length_a   1.000
_cell.length_b   1.000
_cell.length_c   1.000
_cell.angle_alpha   90.00
_cell.angle_beta   90.00
_cell.angle_gamma   90.00
#
_symmetry.space_group_name_H-M   'P 1'
#
loop_
_entity.id
_entity.type
_entity.pdbx_description
1 polymer ?
#
loop_
_entity_poly.entity_id
_entity_poly.type
_entity_poly.pdbx_seq_one_letter_code
_entity_poly.pdbx_strand_id
1 'polypeptide(L)'
;MAAQKKKRQLSKKAQKRIRQRNLHVGITVIAAIVIIFSVIQFMLWRYVSKADEIHICKNVFIGKTDVSGMTKEEAVKAVNNTLGDYRNKQLVLKVKDQGADVSIEEMGAEVENIDKLAEKAVGYGKNGSIWNRYRKIHNLNKKKYVIDESFKVDEAKLRELIQERAVPLEQKAVNA
;
A
#
# COMPACT_ATOMS: atom_id res chain seq x y z
N MET A 1 -33.49 -39.87 56.19
CA MET A 1 -34.11 -38.52 56.50
C MET A 1 -33.62 -37.52 55.45
N ALA A 2 -34.42 -37.28 54.41
CA ALA A 2 -34.07 -36.31 53.40
C ALA A 2 -34.49 -34.91 53.85
N ALA A 3 -33.53 -34.03 54.10
CA ALA A 3 -33.80 -32.64 54.41
C ALA A 3 -34.30 -31.91 53.15
N GLN A 4 -35.60 -31.68 53.08
CA GLN A 4 -36.22 -30.81 52.09
C GLN A 4 -35.66 -29.38 52.23
N LYS A 5 -34.78 -28.97 51.36
CA LYS A 5 -34.39 -27.58 51.20
C LYS A 5 -35.62 -26.80 50.75
N LYS A 6 -36.31 -26.14 51.69
CA LYS A 6 -37.39 -25.18 51.45
C LYS A 6 -36.80 -24.03 50.62
N LYS A 7 -36.95 -24.05 49.32
CA LYS A 7 -36.62 -22.90 48.45
C LYS A 7 -37.46 -21.71 48.93
N ARG A 8 -36.82 -20.72 49.59
CA ARG A 8 -37.48 -19.46 49.94
C ARG A 8 -37.91 -18.80 48.62
N GLN A 9 -39.20 -18.87 48.32
CA GLN A 9 -39.77 -18.10 47.24
C GLN A 9 -39.68 -16.63 47.59
N LEU A 10 -38.86 -15.88 46.87
CA LEU A 10 -38.78 -14.43 46.99
C LEU A 10 -40.16 -13.82 46.74
N SER A 11 -40.61 -12.87 47.56
CA SER A 11 -41.89 -12.19 47.32
C SER A 11 -41.86 -11.51 45.93
N LYS A 12 -43.03 -11.45 45.27
CA LYS A 12 -43.16 -10.79 43.95
C LYS A 12 -42.52 -9.39 43.91
N LYS A 13 -42.55 -8.68 45.01
CA LYS A 13 -41.97 -7.32 45.21
C LYS A 13 -40.42 -7.37 45.21
N ALA A 14 -39.84 -8.36 45.85
CA ALA A 14 -38.39 -8.60 45.83
C ALA A 14 -37.88 -9.02 44.45
N GLN A 15 -38.59 -9.88 43.77
CA GLN A 15 -38.27 -10.30 42.39
C GLN A 15 -38.30 -9.11 41.40
N LYS A 16 -39.31 -8.23 41.54
CA LYS A 16 -39.39 -6.99 40.73
C LYS A 16 -38.20 -6.06 40.97
N ARG A 17 -37.78 -5.88 42.23
CA ARG A 17 -36.62 -5.06 42.58
C ARG A 17 -35.32 -5.63 42.03
N ILE A 18 -35.12 -6.95 42.13
CA ILE A 18 -33.95 -7.63 41.57
C ILE A 18 -33.91 -7.45 40.04
N ARG A 19 -35.04 -7.66 39.38
CA ARG A 19 -35.16 -7.51 37.90
C ARG A 19 -34.85 -6.07 37.46
N GLN A 20 -35.37 -5.06 38.18
CA GLN A 20 -35.09 -3.65 37.90
C GLN A 20 -33.61 -3.35 38.09
N ARG A 21 -33.01 -3.81 39.21
CA ARG A 21 -31.57 -3.62 39.46
C ARG A 21 -30.72 -4.24 38.39
N ASN A 22 -31.03 -5.48 37.97
CA ASN A 22 -30.28 -6.15 36.92
C ASN A 22 -30.45 -5.44 35.57
N LEU A 23 -31.62 -4.86 35.29
CA LEU A 23 -31.87 -4.06 34.09
C LEU A 23 -31.01 -2.79 34.12
N HIS A 24 -30.97 -2.05 35.23
CA HIS A 24 -30.13 -0.86 35.35
C HIS A 24 -28.65 -1.21 35.20
N VAL A 25 -28.18 -2.27 35.85
CA VAL A 25 -26.81 -2.76 35.71
C VAL A 25 -26.51 -3.12 34.24
N GLY A 26 -27.42 -3.79 33.55
CA GLY A 26 -27.28 -4.10 32.14
C GLY A 26 -27.16 -2.86 31.25
N ILE A 27 -28.02 -1.86 31.50
CA ILE A 27 -28.00 -0.59 30.77
C ILE A 27 -26.68 0.17 31.00
N THR A 28 -26.23 0.25 32.29
CA THR A 28 -24.96 0.92 32.58
C THR A 28 -23.75 0.25 31.96
N VAL A 29 -23.71 -1.09 31.91
CA VAL A 29 -22.64 -1.83 31.23
C VAL A 29 -22.65 -1.56 29.74
N ILE A 30 -23.82 -1.61 29.09
CA ILE A 30 -23.96 -1.30 27.68
C ILE A 30 -23.52 0.14 27.40
N ALA A 31 -23.96 1.11 28.20
CA ALA A 31 -23.56 2.50 28.06
C ALA A 31 -22.03 2.68 28.18
N ALA A 32 -21.41 2.00 29.15
CA ALA A 32 -19.96 2.03 29.31
C ALA A 32 -19.24 1.47 28.05
N ILE A 33 -19.71 0.35 27.50
CA ILE A 33 -19.14 -0.23 26.27
C ILE A 33 -19.27 0.75 25.10
N VAL A 34 -20.43 1.40 24.92
CA VAL A 34 -20.66 2.38 23.86
C VAL A 34 -19.72 3.58 24.00
N ILE A 35 -19.52 4.08 25.23
CA ILE A 35 -18.59 5.19 25.49
C ILE A 35 -17.16 4.79 25.14
N ILE A 36 -16.70 3.63 25.59
CA ILE A 36 -15.35 3.13 25.30
C ILE A 36 -15.17 2.99 23.78
N PHE A 37 -16.13 2.40 23.09
CA PHE A 37 -16.10 2.26 21.65
C PHE A 37 -16.04 3.62 20.94
N SER A 38 -16.83 4.59 21.38
CA SER A 38 -16.83 5.95 20.82
C SER A 38 -15.48 6.65 21.01
N VAL A 39 -14.86 6.50 22.18
CA VAL A 39 -13.52 7.04 22.46
C VAL A 39 -12.48 6.42 21.52
N ILE A 40 -12.50 5.10 21.35
CA ILE A 40 -11.59 4.41 20.45
C ILE A 40 -11.78 4.92 19.01
N GLN A 41 -13.01 5.02 18.53
CA GLN A 41 -13.31 5.53 17.20
C GLN A 41 -12.83 6.97 17.00
N PHE A 42 -13.03 7.82 18.01
CA PHE A 42 -12.55 9.20 18.00
C PHE A 42 -11.02 9.28 17.95
N MET A 43 -10.30 8.46 18.73
CA MET A 43 -8.84 8.40 18.70
C MET A 43 -8.31 7.93 17.34
N LEU A 44 -8.94 6.91 16.77
CA LEU A 44 -8.58 6.42 15.43
C LEU A 44 -8.83 7.48 14.36
N TRP A 45 -9.99 8.14 14.41
CA TRP A 45 -10.31 9.21 13.48
C TRP A 45 -9.29 10.35 13.56
N ARG A 46 -8.95 10.79 14.78
CA ARG A 46 -7.93 11.84 14.99
C ARG A 46 -6.55 11.43 14.47
N TYR A 47 -6.18 10.16 14.60
CA TYR A 47 -4.92 9.65 14.08
C TYR A 47 -4.88 9.66 12.55
N VAL A 48 -5.95 9.17 11.93
CA VAL A 48 -6.06 9.06 10.47
C VAL A 48 -6.24 10.44 9.82
N SER A 49 -6.91 11.39 10.47
CA SER A 49 -7.12 12.75 9.95
C SER A 49 -5.85 13.60 9.90
N LYS A 50 -4.75 13.12 10.49
CA LYS A 50 -3.42 13.75 10.33
C LYS A 50 -2.79 13.47 8.95
N ALA A 51 -3.25 12.44 8.24
CA ALA A 51 -2.81 12.18 6.89
C ALA A 51 -3.55 13.14 5.95
N ASP A 52 -2.79 14.05 5.38
CA ASP A 52 -3.24 15.00 4.36
C ASP A 52 -3.79 14.26 3.13
N GLU A 53 -4.83 14.78 2.50
CA GLU A 53 -5.44 14.17 1.32
C GLU A 53 -4.61 14.33 0.05
N ILE A 54 -3.77 15.35 0.00
CA ILE A 54 -2.98 15.74 -1.19
C ILE A 54 -1.62 15.02 -1.21
N HIS A 55 -0.93 14.98 -0.06
CA HIS A 55 0.43 14.46 0.02
C HIS A 55 0.47 12.96 0.31
N ILE A 56 1.41 12.27 -0.31
CA ILE A 56 1.67 10.85 -0.11
C ILE A 56 2.13 10.60 1.33
N CYS A 57 1.66 9.51 1.94
CA CYS A 57 2.09 9.12 3.27
C CYS A 57 3.60 8.84 3.33
N LYS A 58 4.19 8.91 4.54
CA LYS A 58 5.59 8.56 4.77
C LYS A 58 5.87 7.09 4.42
N ASN A 59 7.12 6.78 4.05
CA ASN A 59 7.56 5.42 3.73
C ASN A 59 6.81 4.76 2.56
N VAL A 60 6.36 5.54 1.58
CA VAL A 60 5.77 5.06 0.33
C VAL A 60 6.77 5.25 -0.80
N PHE A 61 6.97 4.20 -1.59
CA PHE A 61 7.93 4.16 -2.69
C PHE A 61 7.23 3.70 -3.98
N ILE A 62 7.67 4.24 -5.11
CA ILE A 62 7.35 3.72 -6.43
C ILE A 62 8.66 3.13 -6.98
N GLY A 63 8.72 1.82 -7.14
CA GLY A 63 9.94 1.12 -7.43
C GLY A 63 11.04 1.42 -6.40
N LYS A 64 12.09 2.09 -6.82
CA LYS A 64 13.19 2.53 -5.95
C LYS A 64 13.07 3.99 -5.49
N THR A 65 12.15 4.76 -6.07
CA THR A 65 11.98 6.19 -5.79
C THR A 65 11.16 6.40 -4.53
N ASP A 66 11.71 7.11 -3.54
CA ASP A 66 10.96 7.57 -2.36
C ASP A 66 10.07 8.73 -2.77
N VAL A 67 8.75 8.54 -2.65
CA VAL A 67 7.74 9.57 -2.96
C VAL A 67 7.02 10.07 -1.72
N SER A 68 7.57 9.80 -0.55
CA SER A 68 7.00 10.21 0.75
C SER A 68 6.82 11.72 0.86
N GLY A 69 5.63 12.17 1.24
CA GLY A 69 5.33 13.59 1.42
C GLY A 69 5.16 14.39 0.13
N MET A 70 5.26 13.76 -1.03
CA MET A 70 5.08 14.41 -2.33
C MET A 70 3.61 14.48 -2.72
N THR A 71 3.26 15.45 -3.55
CA THR A 71 2.01 15.47 -4.31
C THR A 71 2.08 14.46 -5.46
N LYS A 72 0.95 14.24 -6.14
CA LYS A 72 0.93 13.37 -7.33
C LYS A 72 1.92 13.84 -8.41
N GLU A 73 1.90 15.14 -8.72
CA GLU A 73 2.72 15.75 -9.75
C GLU A 73 4.22 15.69 -9.41
N GLU A 74 4.56 15.91 -8.15
CA GLU A 74 5.95 15.78 -7.66
C GLU A 74 6.44 14.34 -7.72
N ALA A 75 5.58 13.37 -7.36
CA ALA A 75 5.90 11.95 -7.44
C ALA A 75 6.15 11.51 -8.89
N VAL A 76 5.31 11.94 -9.84
CA VAL A 76 5.51 11.68 -11.28
C VAL A 76 6.84 12.24 -11.75
N LYS A 77 7.19 13.48 -11.37
CA LYS A 77 8.48 14.10 -11.72
C LYS A 77 9.65 13.33 -11.09
N ALA A 78 9.55 12.98 -9.81
CA ALA A 78 10.61 12.27 -9.10
C ALA A 78 10.89 10.89 -9.73
N VAL A 79 9.85 10.14 -10.10
CA VAL A 79 10.00 8.85 -10.77
C VAL A 79 10.60 9.02 -12.16
N ASN A 80 10.15 10.02 -12.94
CA ASN A 80 10.73 10.31 -14.25
C ASN A 80 12.20 10.71 -14.18
N ASN A 81 12.60 11.49 -13.17
CA ASN A 81 14.00 11.85 -12.95
C ASN A 81 14.85 10.62 -12.62
N THR A 82 14.35 9.75 -11.74
CA THR A 82 15.04 8.49 -11.41
C THR A 82 15.18 7.60 -12.65
N LEU A 83 14.16 7.58 -13.53
CA LEU A 83 14.25 6.88 -14.82
C LEU A 83 15.30 7.50 -15.75
N GLY A 84 15.43 8.82 -15.74
CA GLY A 84 16.50 9.50 -16.50
C GLY A 84 17.88 8.97 -16.12
N ASP A 85 18.13 8.72 -14.84
CA ASP A 85 19.38 8.12 -14.37
C ASP A 85 19.57 6.66 -14.83
N TYR A 86 18.47 5.94 -15.07
CA TYR A 86 18.52 4.58 -15.62
C TYR A 86 18.63 4.54 -17.13
N ARG A 87 18.12 5.54 -17.86
CA ARG A 87 18.15 5.61 -19.33
C ARG A 87 19.56 5.53 -19.87
N ASN A 88 20.51 6.14 -19.16
CA ASN A 88 21.92 6.14 -19.54
C ASN A 88 22.68 4.86 -19.17
N LYS A 89 22.04 3.90 -18.49
CA LYS A 89 22.69 2.61 -18.19
C LYS A 89 22.77 1.76 -19.41
N GLN A 90 23.99 1.30 -19.70
CA GLN A 90 24.25 0.37 -20.78
C GLN A 90 23.91 -1.05 -20.37
N LEU A 91 23.17 -1.73 -21.24
CA LEU A 91 22.91 -3.16 -21.19
C LEU A 91 23.73 -3.83 -22.29
N VAL A 92 24.32 -4.96 -21.97
CA VAL A 92 25.10 -5.72 -22.96
C VAL A 92 24.18 -6.78 -23.58
N LEU A 93 23.82 -6.59 -24.84
CA LEU A 93 23.18 -7.62 -25.66
C LEU A 93 24.25 -8.64 -26.04
N LYS A 94 24.17 -9.87 -25.52
CA LYS A 94 25.11 -10.95 -25.82
C LYS A 94 24.53 -11.88 -26.88
N VAL A 95 25.31 -12.09 -27.94
CA VAL A 95 25.06 -13.13 -28.95
C VAL A 95 26.27 -14.06 -28.91
N LYS A 96 26.12 -15.27 -28.33
CA LYS A 96 27.24 -16.19 -28.05
C LYS A 96 28.30 -15.49 -27.16
N ASP A 97 29.54 -15.36 -27.63
CA ASP A 97 30.66 -14.74 -26.93
C ASP A 97 30.88 -13.25 -27.24
N GLN A 98 30.07 -12.69 -28.15
CA GLN A 98 30.15 -11.29 -28.54
C GLN A 98 29.02 -10.48 -27.90
N GLY A 99 29.30 -9.21 -27.57
CA GLY A 99 28.34 -8.31 -26.96
C GLY A 99 28.26 -6.98 -27.69
N ALA A 100 27.05 -6.40 -27.72
CA ALA A 100 26.81 -5.02 -28.15
C ALA A 100 26.18 -4.26 -27.00
N ASP A 101 26.69 -3.07 -26.72
CA ASP A 101 26.15 -2.17 -25.72
C ASP A 101 24.90 -1.48 -26.25
N VAL A 102 23.82 -1.52 -25.49
CA VAL A 102 22.55 -0.87 -25.78
C VAL A 102 22.08 -0.14 -24.55
N SER A 103 21.68 1.13 -24.69
CA SER A 103 21.09 1.88 -23.59
C SER A 103 19.60 1.58 -23.43
N ILE A 104 19.10 1.78 -22.21
CA ILE A 104 17.66 1.64 -21.92
C ILE A 104 16.85 2.67 -22.72
N GLU A 105 17.45 3.83 -22.99
CA GLU A 105 16.84 4.90 -23.80
C GLU A 105 16.66 4.47 -25.26
N GLU A 106 17.70 3.85 -25.85
CA GLU A 106 17.63 3.34 -27.24
C GLU A 106 16.53 2.29 -27.39
N MET A 107 16.25 1.48 -26.35
CA MET A 107 15.15 0.52 -26.36
C MET A 107 13.76 1.17 -26.22
N GLY A 108 13.68 2.48 -25.98
CA GLY A 108 12.42 3.18 -25.77
C GLY A 108 11.66 2.69 -24.53
N ALA A 109 12.40 2.33 -23.48
CA ALA A 109 11.78 1.87 -22.24
C ALA A 109 11.19 3.04 -21.44
N GLU A 110 9.92 2.91 -21.09
CA GLU A 110 9.16 3.88 -20.29
C GLU A 110 8.45 3.17 -19.14
N VAL A 111 8.20 3.90 -18.03
CA VAL A 111 7.35 3.36 -16.96
C VAL A 111 5.91 3.38 -17.41
N GLU A 112 5.29 2.20 -17.35
CA GLU A 112 3.89 2.07 -17.70
C GLU A 112 2.98 2.71 -16.65
N ASN A 113 2.05 3.56 -17.11
CA ASN A 113 1.00 4.13 -16.25
C ASN A 113 1.50 4.89 -15.00
N ILE A 114 2.58 5.66 -15.12
CA ILE A 114 3.20 6.41 -14.01
C ILE A 114 2.18 7.26 -13.23
N ASP A 115 1.21 7.89 -13.92
CA ASP A 115 0.14 8.66 -13.28
C ASP A 115 -0.74 7.80 -12.38
N LYS A 116 -1.05 6.57 -12.78
CA LYS A 116 -1.81 5.62 -11.96
C LYS A 116 -1.00 5.12 -10.77
N LEU A 117 0.31 4.94 -10.92
CA LEU A 117 1.18 4.56 -9.82
C LEU A 117 1.26 5.68 -8.78
N ALA A 118 1.40 6.94 -9.22
CA ALA A 118 1.38 8.11 -8.35
C ALA A 118 0.01 8.28 -7.65
N GLU A 119 -1.10 8.09 -8.35
CA GLU A 119 -2.44 8.12 -7.78
C GLU A 119 -2.64 7.02 -6.72
N LYS A 120 -2.15 5.81 -6.99
CA LYS A 120 -2.15 4.71 -6.02
C LYS A 120 -1.32 5.04 -4.79
N ALA A 121 -0.18 5.73 -4.96
CA ALA A 121 0.66 6.20 -3.87
C ALA A 121 -0.05 7.25 -3.01
N VAL A 122 -0.68 8.26 -3.63
CA VAL A 122 -1.48 9.27 -2.93
C VAL A 122 -2.65 8.64 -2.18
N GLY A 123 -3.35 7.69 -2.77
CA GLY A 123 -4.51 7.01 -2.18
C GLY A 123 -4.15 6.00 -1.07
N TYR A 124 -2.88 5.63 -0.91
CA TYR A 124 -2.50 4.62 0.07
C TYR A 124 -2.69 5.13 1.51
N GLY A 125 -3.44 4.36 2.31
CA GLY A 125 -3.78 4.72 3.69
C GLY A 125 -4.93 5.71 3.83
N LYS A 126 -5.46 6.27 2.72
CA LYS A 126 -6.53 7.27 2.74
C LYS A 126 -7.91 6.69 2.41
N ASN A 127 -7.96 5.55 1.73
CA ASN A 127 -9.20 4.92 1.28
C ASN A 127 -9.59 3.72 2.14
N GLY A 128 -10.93 3.56 2.33
CA GLY A 128 -11.53 2.45 3.06
C GLY A 128 -11.96 2.80 4.49
N SER A 129 -12.29 1.77 5.28
CA SER A 129 -12.74 1.96 6.66
C SER A 129 -11.64 2.57 7.53
N ILE A 130 -12.04 3.26 8.61
CA ILE A 130 -11.12 3.92 9.56
C ILE A 130 -10.07 2.95 10.13
N TRP A 131 -10.45 1.70 10.38
CA TRP A 131 -9.55 0.64 10.85
C TRP A 131 -8.51 0.24 9.80
N ASN A 132 -8.92 0.13 8.52
CA ASN A 132 -8.00 -0.17 7.43
C ASN A 132 -7.03 0.98 7.19
N ARG A 133 -7.52 2.21 7.21
CA ARG A 133 -6.70 3.42 7.09
C ARG A 133 -5.68 3.48 8.22
N TYR A 134 -6.12 3.34 9.47
CA TYR A 134 -5.25 3.30 10.64
C TYR A 134 -4.16 2.23 10.51
N ARG A 135 -4.54 0.99 10.17
CA ARG A 135 -3.61 -0.13 10.03
C ARG A 135 -2.57 0.12 8.94
N LYS A 136 -2.98 0.64 7.78
CA LYS A 136 -2.07 0.98 6.68
C LYS A 136 -1.06 2.06 7.10
N ILE A 137 -1.54 3.17 7.65
CA ILE A 137 -0.69 4.29 8.09
C ILE A 137 0.24 3.85 9.25
N HIS A 138 -0.28 3.07 10.20
CA HIS A 138 0.53 2.56 11.30
C HIS A 138 1.63 1.61 10.82
N ASN A 139 1.34 0.75 9.85
CA ASN A 139 2.32 -0.16 9.28
C ASN A 139 3.47 0.59 8.56
N LEU A 140 3.20 1.76 7.98
CA LEU A 140 4.24 2.59 7.36
C LEU A 140 5.31 3.07 8.36
N ASN A 141 5.01 3.12 9.66
CA ASN A 141 6.02 3.41 10.69
C ASN A 141 7.03 2.26 10.88
N LYS A 142 6.71 1.04 10.42
CA LYS A 142 7.52 -0.16 10.60
C LYS A 142 8.11 -0.68 9.29
N LYS A 143 7.37 -0.54 8.20
CA LYS A 143 7.72 -1.09 6.89
C LYS A 143 7.40 -0.08 5.79
N LYS A 144 8.30 0.04 4.82
CA LYS A 144 8.02 0.76 3.59
C LYS A 144 6.95 0.03 2.77
N TYR A 145 6.11 0.80 2.10
CA TYR A 145 5.19 0.31 1.09
C TYR A 145 5.78 0.62 -0.28
N VAL A 146 6.08 -0.41 -1.03
CA VAL A 146 6.62 -0.28 -2.39
C VAL A 146 5.52 -0.61 -3.38
N ILE A 147 5.30 0.27 -4.33
CA ILE A 147 4.44 0.06 -5.48
C ILE A 147 5.39 -0.37 -6.59
N ASP A 148 5.19 -1.60 -7.07
CA ASP A 148 6.00 -2.12 -8.15
C ASP A 148 5.71 -1.34 -9.44
N GLU A 149 6.79 -0.96 -10.11
CA GLU A 149 6.77 -0.31 -11.42
C GLU A 149 6.91 -1.38 -12.52
N SER A 150 6.16 -1.24 -13.59
CA SER A 150 6.33 -2.04 -14.81
C SER A 150 6.88 -1.16 -15.92
N PHE A 151 7.80 -1.72 -16.68
CA PHE A 151 8.39 -1.05 -17.84
C PHE A 151 7.73 -1.58 -19.10
N LYS A 152 7.41 -0.67 -19.99
CA LYS A 152 7.01 -0.96 -21.34
C LYS A 152 8.17 -0.62 -22.26
N VAL A 153 8.53 -1.55 -23.12
CA VAL A 153 9.57 -1.37 -24.14
C VAL A 153 8.90 -1.19 -25.49
N ASP A 154 9.42 -0.29 -26.31
CA ASP A 154 8.97 -0.12 -27.67
C ASP A 154 9.47 -1.29 -28.51
N GLU A 155 8.56 -2.20 -28.88
CA GLU A 155 8.91 -3.40 -29.67
C GLU A 155 9.50 -3.05 -31.04
N ALA A 156 9.08 -1.95 -31.65
CA ALA A 156 9.60 -1.54 -32.96
C ALA A 156 11.06 -1.09 -32.83
N LYS A 157 11.36 -0.24 -31.86
CA LYS A 157 12.73 0.21 -31.56
C LYS A 157 13.63 -0.96 -31.15
N LEU A 158 13.10 -1.86 -30.31
CA LEU A 158 13.86 -3.04 -29.87
C LEU A 158 14.21 -3.94 -31.06
N ARG A 159 13.27 -4.16 -32.00
CA ARG A 159 13.53 -4.96 -33.21
C ARG A 159 14.57 -4.30 -34.12
N GLU A 160 14.49 -3.00 -34.30
CA GLU A 160 15.46 -2.22 -35.05
C GLU A 160 16.87 -2.34 -34.48
N LEU A 161 17.00 -2.16 -33.14
CA LEU A 161 18.27 -2.33 -32.43
C LEU A 161 18.85 -3.75 -32.56
N ILE A 162 17.99 -4.76 -32.45
CA ILE A 162 18.42 -6.15 -32.64
C ILE A 162 18.95 -6.37 -34.06
N GLN A 163 18.24 -5.86 -35.05
CA GLN A 163 18.68 -5.98 -36.46
C GLN A 163 19.98 -5.23 -36.72
N GLU A 164 20.13 -4.04 -36.18
CA GLU A 164 21.31 -3.20 -36.39
C GLU A 164 22.55 -3.76 -35.69
N ARG A 165 22.41 -4.20 -34.42
CA ARG A 165 23.57 -4.51 -33.58
C ARG A 165 23.78 -6.01 -33.30
N ALA A 166 22.73 -6.82 -33.23
CA ALA A 166 22.85 -8.24 -32.90
C ALA A 166 23.06 -9.12 -34.13
N VAL A 167 22.37 -8.85 -35.24
CA VAL A 167 22.50 -9.62 -36.50
C VAL A 167 23.91 -9.58 -37.05
N PRO A 168 24.62 -8.43 -37.11
CA PRO A 168 26.02 -8.39 -37.56
C PRO A 168 26.97 -9.23 -36.71
N LEU A 169 26.71 -9.34 -35.40
CA LEU A 169 27.51 -10.16 -34.46
C LEU A 169 27.34 -11.66 -34.78
N GLU A 170 26.15 -12.08 -35.14
CA GLU A 170 25.87 -13.46 -35.50
C GLU A 170 26.59 -13.86 -36.83
N GLN A 171 26.59 -12.95 -37.81
CA GLN A 171 27.29 -13.19 -39.08
C GLN A 171 28.80 -13.28 -38.91
N LYS A 172 29.43 -12.46 -38.07
CA LYS A 172 30.85 -12.54 -37.76
C LYS A 172 31.23 -13.86 -37.08
N ALA A 173 30.38 -14.39 -36.21
CA ALA A 173 30.61 -15.63 -35.48
C ALA A 173 30.55 -16.89 -36.42
N VAL A 174 29.88 -16.80 -37.54
CA VAL A 174 29.79 -17.89 -38.56
C VAL A 174 30.99 -17.92 -39.49
N ASN A 175 31.65 -16.78 -39.72
CA ASN A 175 32.76 -16.61 -40.63
C ASN A 175 34.16 -16.65 -39.97
N ALA A 176 34.24 -16.92 -38.69
CA ALA A 176 35.46 -17.10 -37.91
C ALA A 176 35.73 -18.57 -37.63
#